data_a8dfe0ad21f34b48aef48a227e3d22ed
#
_entry.id   a8dfe0ad21f34b48aef48a227e3d22ed
#
_cell.length_a   1.000
_cell.length_b   1.000
_cell.length_c   1.000
_cell.angle_alpha   90.00
_cell.angle_beta   90.00
_cell.angle_gamma   90.00
#
_symmetry.space_group_name_H-M   'P 1'
#
loop_
_entity.id
_entity.type
_entity.pdbx_description
1 polymer ?
#
loop_
_entity_poly.entity_id
_entity_poly.type
_entity_poly.pdbx_seq_one_letter_code
_entity_poly.pdbx_strand_id
1 'polypeptide(L)'
;EDLGPEAQAALLRLLQEHEVLRLGASEPVTADVRVIAASGAPLDDLAARGDFSPELFARLNVCALLIPPLRERREDIIPLAEHALQRHAERHGTAIKRISYPALELLSRYYWPGNVPELKSCLLRAAQYCQDQVIRAGDLPPSLQTAESSATEAGLSLGEAVTRFEKEMLVDALIKAGGNMLKAARDLKSSYRIVNYKVKKYGIDPHQFTFRNKG
;
A
#
# COMPACT_ATOMS: atom_id res chain seq x y z
N GLU A 1 16.11 -8.56 -7.03
CA GLU A 1 16.96 -7.80 -6.09
C GLU A 1 17.37 -8.62 -4.88
N ASP A 2 16.53 -9.57 -4.44
CA ASP A 2 16.76 -10.37 -3.22
C ASP A 2 17.65 -11.62 -3.46
N LEU A 3 18.14 -11.80 -4.68
CA LEU A 3 19.01 -12.92 -5.00
C LEU A 3 20.44 -12.68 -4.48
N GLY A 4 20.92 -13.55 -3.58
CA GLY A 4 22.33 -13.55 -3.17
C GLY A 4 23.27 -13.90 -4.32
N PRO A 5 24.58 -13.58 -4.20
CA PRO A 5 25.57 -13.77 -5.27
C PRO A 5 25.63 -15.20 -5.83
N GLU A 6 25.50 -16.21 -4.97
CA GLU A 6 25.50 -17.62 -5.38
C GLU A 6 24.28 -17.97 -6.24
N ALA A 7 23.08 -17.43 -5.86
CA ALA A 7 21.86 -17.64 -6.62
C ALA A 7 21.89 -16.89 -7.96
N GLN A 8 22.51 -15.70 -8.00
CA GLN A 8 22.73 -14.97 -9.26
C GLN A 8 23.63 -15.76 -10.20
N ALA A 9 24.73 -16.35 -9.70
CA ALA A 9 25.64 -17.18 -10.49
C ALA A 9 24.94 -18.46 -11.02
N ALA A 10 24.15 -19.12 -10.17
CA ALA A 10 23.38 -20.30 -10.56
C ALA A 10 22.33 -19.98 -11.63
N LEU A 11 21.63 -18.85 -11.49
CA LEU A 11 20.65 -18.39 -12.49
C LEU A 11 21.31 -18.00 -13.81
N LEU A 12 22.47 -17.36 -13.75
CA LEU A 12 23.25 -17.01 -14.94
C LEU A 12 23.65 -18.27 -15.72
N ARG A 13 24.17 -19.28 -15.01
CA ARG A 13 24.52 -20.59 -15.61
C ARG A 13 23.30 -21.26 -16.25
N LEU A 14 22.14 -21.26 -15.58
CA LEU A 14 20.91 -21.78 -16.17
C LEU A 14 20.55 -21.07 -17.47
N LEU A 15 20.66 -19.72 -17.51
CA LEU A 15 20.32 -18.93 -18.69
C LEU A 15 21.35 -19.08 -19.85
N GLN A 16 22.59 -19.42 -19.56
CA GLN A 16 23.67 -19.57 -20.54
C GLN A 16 23.83 -20.99 -21.06
N GLU A 17 23.84 -21.96 -20.13
CA GLU A 17 24.18 -23.34 -20.41
C GLU A 17 22.94 -24.26 -20.45
N HIS A 18 21.80 -23.78 -20.02
CA HIS A 18 20.60 -24.59 -19.82
C HIS A 18 20.80 -25.75 -18.84
N GLU A 19 21.69 -25.55 -17.85
CA GLU A 19 22.05 -26.55 -16.87
C GLU A 19 21.72 -26.09 -15.43
N VAL A 20 21.26 -27.03 -14.62
CA VAL A 20 21.00 -26.85 -13.19
C VAL A 20 21.69 -27.93 -12.39
N LEU A 21 22.42 -27.54 -11.35
CA LEU A 21 22.94 -28.46 -10.37
C LEU A 21 21.92 -28.66 -9.24
N ARG A 22 21.39 -29.88 -9.09
CA ARG A 22 20.48 -30.20 -7.99
C ARG A 22 21.22 -30.18 -6.65
N LEU A 23 20.54 -29.78 -5.59
CA LEU A 23 21.11 -29.79 -4.25
C LEU A 23 21.59 -31.22 -3.89
N GLY A 24 22.86 -31.35 -3.53
CA GLY A 24 23.49 -32.63 -3.18
C GLY A 24 23.93 -33.50 -4.37
N ALA A 25 23.75 -33.05 -5.60
CA ALA A 25 24.22 -33.73 -6.79
C ALA A 25 25.56 -33.15 -7.25
N SER A 26 26.41 -34.00 -7.83
CA SER A 26 27.71 -33.62 -8.44
C SER A 26 27.61 -33.42 -9.95
N GLU A 27 26.52 -33.87 -10.59
CA GLU A 27 26.36 -33.78 -12.03
C GLU A 27 25.24 -32.79 -12.39
N PRO A 28 25.47 -31.89 -13.37
CA PRO A 28 24.45 -30.97 -13.85
C PRO A 28 23.35 -31.71 -14.65
N VAL A 29 22.17 -31.18 -14.65
CA VAL A 29 21.01 -31.68 -15.42
C VAL A 29 20.55 -30.56 -16.35
N THR A 30 20.31 -30.91 -17.61
CA THR A 30 19.75 -29.99 -18.59
C THR A 30 18.32 -29.61 -18.23
N ALA A 31 18.01 -28.30 -18.24
CA ALA A 31 16.69 -27.77 -17.94
C ALA A 31 16.28 -26.76 -19.03
N ASP A 32 15.22 -27.09 -19.75
CA ASP A 32 14.56 -26.16 -20.67
C ASP A 32 13.47 -25.41 -19.92
N VAL A 33 13.73 -24.14 -19.58
CA VAL A 33 12.83 -23.31 -18.77
C VAL A 33 12.69 -21.91 -19.33
N ARG A 34 11.50 -21.33 -19.18
CA ARG A 34 11.29 -19.90 -19.40
C ARG A 34 11.42 -19.15 -18.09
N VAL A 35 12.36 -18.22 -18.03
CA VAL A 35 12.57 -17.37 -16.86
C VAL A 35 11.79 -16.05 -17.03
N ILE A 36 11.04 -15.67 -15.98
CA ILE A 36 10.38 -14.38 -15.85
C ILE A 36 10.90 -13.79 -14.53
N ALA A 37 11.58 -12.66 -14.63
CA ALA A 37 12.09 -11.92 -13.47
C ALA A 37 11.23 -10.70 -13.19
N ALA A 38 11.03 -10.38 -11.90
CA ALA A 38 10.37 -9.16 -11.46
C ALA A 38 11.24 -8.47 -10.40
N SER A 39 11.31 -7.15 -10.45
CA SER A 39 12.03 -6.34 -9.47
C SER A 39 11.24 -5.08 -9.13
N GLY A 40 11.27 -4.68 -7.85
CA GLY A 40 10.74 -3.41 -7.40
C GLY A 40 11.76 -2.26 -7.48
N ALA A 41 13.05 -2.60 -7.65
CA ALA A 41 14.13 -1.63 -7.83
C ALA A 41 14.67 -1.65 -9.27
N PRO A 42 15.22 -0.55 -9.77
CA PRO A 42 15.92 -0.50 -11.04
C PRO A 42 17.16 -1.41 -10.99
N LEU A 43 17.17 -2.50 -11.79
CA LEU A 43 18.26 -3.47 -11.78
C LEU A 43 19.55 -2.92 -12.40
N ASP A 44 19.47 -1.94 -13.27
CA ASP A 44 20.60 -1.19 -13.83
C ASP A 44 21.36 -0.43 -12.75
N ASP A 45 20.65 0.26 -11.84
CA ASP A 45 21.26 0.93 -10.69
C ASP A 45 21.96 -0.08 -9.75
N LEU A 46 21.33 -1.22 -9.50
CA LEU A 46 21.91 -2.28 -8.66
C LEU A 46 23.15 -2.90 -9.31
N ALA A 47 23.13 -3.11 -10.63
CA ALA A 47 24.27 -3.60 -11.38
C ALA A 47 25.43 -2.58 -11.38
N ALA A 48 25.13 -1.27 -11.50
CA ALA A 48 26.13 -0.21 -11.44
C ALA A 48 26.81 -0.10 -10.06
N ARG A 49 26.11 -0.45 -8.97
CA ARG A 49 26.66 -0.48 -7.60
C ARG A 49 27.39 -1.78 -7.25
N GLY A 50 27.27 -2.80 -8.09
CA GLY A 50 27.82 -4.13 -7.82
C GLY A 50 26.95 -5.03 -6.94
N ASP A 51 25.73 -4.60 -6.59
CA ASP A 51 24.76 -5.39 -5.81
C ASP A 51 24.07 -6.46 -6.66
N PHE A 52 24.12 -6.32 -7.98
CA PHE A 52 23.57 -7.27 -8.94
C PHE A 52 24.57 -7.54 -10.06
N SER A 53 24.65 -8.79 -10.54
CA SER A 53 25.56 -9.17 -11.63
C SER A 53 25.21 -8.44 -12.93
N PRO A 54 26.14 -7.65 -13.51
CA PRO A 54 25.88 -6.97 -14.79
C PRO A 54 25.61 -7.96 -15.93
N GLU A 55 26.25 -9.12 -15.89
CA GLU A 55 26.08 -10.16 -16.89
C GLU A 55 24.69 -10.81 -16.79
N LEU A 56 24.23 -11.11 -15.59
CA LEU A 56 22.86 -11.59 -15.34
C LEU A 56 21.83 -10.55 -15.74
N PHE A 57 22.04 -9.27 -15.42
CA PHE A 57 21.20 -8.17 -15.85
C PHE A 57 21.06 -8.13 -17.38
N ALA A 58 22.17 -8.20 -18.11
CA ALA A 58 22.14 -8.21 -19.57
C ALA A 58 21.34 -9.38 -20.16
N ARG A 59 21.38 -10.55 -19.51
CA ARG A 59 20.61 -11.73 -19.94
C ARG A 59 19.11 -11.62 -19.60
N LEU A 60 18.76 -11.02 -18.47
CA LEU A 60 17.35 -10.83 -18.07
C LEU A 60 16.67 -9.67 -18.80
N ASN A 61 17.42 -8.63 -19.12
CA ASN A 61 16.88 -7.37 -19.67
C ASN A 61 16.67 -7.41 -21.21
N VAL A 62 16.52 -8.58 -21.81
CA VAL A 62 16.24 -8.72 -23.25
C VAL A 62 14.84 -8.19 -23.62
N CYS A 63 13.87 -8.36 -22.73
CA CYS A 63 12.51 -7.86 -22.92
C CYS A 63 12.01 -7.27 -21.59
N ALA A 64 12.33 -6.01 -21.34
CA ALA A 64 11.90 -5.30 -20.15
C ALA A 64 10.49 -4.76 -20.31
N LEU A 65 9.63 -5.06 -19.33
CA LEU A 65 8.28 -4.52 -19.21
C LEU A 65 8.22 -3.63 -17.97
N LEU A 66 8.06 -2.34 -18.20
CA LEU A 66 7.85 -1.38 -17.11
C LEU A 66 6.35 -1.33 -16.76
N ILE A 67 6.02 -1.68 -15.53
CA ILE A 67 4.66 -1.55 -15.00
C ILE A 67 4.58 -0.21 -14.28
N PRO A 68 3.82 0.78 -14.78
CA PRO A 68 3.70 2.07 -14.13
C PRO A 68 2.99 1.94 -12.78
N PRO A 69 3.27 2.82 -11.80
CA PRO A 69 2.57 2.84 -10.54
C PRO A 69 1.08 3.18 -10.74
N LEU A 70 0.25 2.80 -9.76
CA LEU A 70 -1.21 2.91 -9.87
C LEU A 70 -1.70 4.34 -10.09
N ARG A 71 -0.98 5.34 -9.54
CA ARG A 71 -1.26 6.77 -9.75
C ARG A 71 -1.16 7.24 -11.22
N GLU A 72 -0.42 6.51 -12.04
CA GLU A 72 -0.22 6.79 -13.47
C GLU A 72 -1.20 6.04 -14.38
N ARG A 73 -1.95 5.07 -13.81
CA ARG A 73 -3.00 4.29 -14.49
C ARG A 73 -4.29 4.30 -13.67
N ARG A 74 -4.81 5.50 -13.42
CA ARG A 74 -5.98 5.71 -12.55
C ARG A 74 -7.24 5.01 -13.05
N GLU A 75 -7.37 4.81 -14.34
CA GLU A 75 -8.44 4.03 -14.98
C GLU A 75 -8.52 2.58 -14.49
N ASP A 76 -7.40 2.01 -14.05
CA ASP A 76 -7.36 0.64 -13.54
C ASP A 76 -7.85 0.53 -12.09
N ILE A 77 -7.98 1.65 -11.36
CA ILE A 77 -8.33 1.64 -9.93
C ILE A 77 -9.71 0.99 -9.72
N ILE A 78 -10.70 1.40 -10.50
CA ILE A 78 -12.07 0.89 -10.36
C ILE A 78 -12.17 -0.60 -10.71
N PRO A 79 -11.68 -1.06 -11.88
CA PRO A 79 -11.66 -2.49 -12.20
C PRO A 79 -10.90 -3.35 -11.18
N LEU A 80 -9.77 -2.86 -10.68
CA LEU A 80 -8.99 -3.55 -9.65
C LEU A 80 -9.73 -3.62 -8.31
N ALA A 81 -10.45 -2.56 -7.95
CA ALA A 81 -11.27 -2.52 -6.74
C ALA A 81 -12.40 -3.53 -6.79
N GLU A 82 -13.15 -3.56 -7.89
CA GLU A 82 -14.25 -4.49 -8.10
C GLU A 82 -13.75 -5.94 -8.10
N HIS A 83 -12.66 -6.22 -8.81
CA HIS A 83 -12.05 -7.54 -8.84
C HIS A 83 -11.57 -8.00 -7.45
N ALA A 84 -11.02 -7.09 -6.64
CA ALA A 84 -10.59 -7.42 -5.29
C ALA A 84 -11.76 -7.82 -4.39
N LEU A 85 -12.88 -7.10 -4.47
CA LEU A 85 -14.10 -7.41 -3.72
C LEU A 85 -14.76 -8.70 -4.20
N GLN A 86 -14.80 -8.93 -5.50
CA GLN A 86 -15.32 -10.17 -6.06
C GLN A 86 -14.53 -11.38 -5.57
N ARG A 87 -13.20 -11.35 -5.68
CA ARG A 87 -12.34 -12.44 -5.19
C ARG A 87 -12.44 -12.66 -3.69
N HIS A 88 -12.67 -11.58 -2.93
CA HIS A 88 -12.90 -11.70 -1.49
C HIS A 88 -14.22 -12.42 -1.20
N ALA A 89 -15.30 -12.03 -1.88
CA ALA A 89 -16.61 -12.64 -1.73
C ALA A 89 -16.59 -14.13 -2.10
N GLU A 90 -15.94 -14.50 -3.21
CA GLU A 90 -15.77 -15.89 -3.64
C GLU A 90 -15.02 -16.75 -2.61
N ARG A 91 -13.94 -16.21 -2.02
CA ARG A 91 -13.13 -16.93 -1.01
C ARG A 91 -13.86 -17.16 0.31
N HIS A 92 -14.73 -16.23 0.69
CA HIS A 92 -15.41 -16.25 1.99
C HIS A 92 -16.88 -16.66 1.90
N GLY A 93 -17.39 -16.96 0.71
CA GLY A 93 -18.80 -17.31 0.50
C GLY A 93 -19.76 -16.16 0.87
N THR A 94 -19.32 -14.91 0.75
CA THR A 94 -20.12 -13.73 1.11
C THR A 94 -20.68 -13.05 -0.13
N ALA A 95 -21.70 -12.19 0.07
CA ALA A 95 -22.20 -11.37 -1.03
C ALA A 95 -21.16 -10.33 -1.49
N ILE A 96 -21.10 -10.10 -2.80
CA ILE A 96 -20.22 -9.07 -3.39
C ILE A 96 -20.76 -7.70 -2.97
N LYS A 97 -19.92 -6.91 -2.32
CA LYS A 97 -20.24 -5.53 -1.94
C LYS A 97 -20.02 -4.59 -3.10
N ARG A 98 -20.94 -3.63 -3.26
CA ARG A 98 -20.78 -2.54 -4.23
C ARG A 98 -20.03 -1.39 -3.58
N ILE A 99 -19.46 -0.52 -4.41
CA ILE A 99 -18.79 0.71 -3.95
C ILE A 99 -19.68 1.88 -4.38
N SER A 100 -19.98 2.79 -3.45
CA SER A 100 -20.77 3.98 -3.75
C SER A 100 -19.96 4.97 -4.61
N TYR A 101 -20.65 5.80 -5.39
CA TYR A 101 -19.98 6.78 -6.26
C TYR A 101 -19.03 7.72 -5.50
N PRO A 102 -19.41 8.31 -4.33
CA PRO A 102 -18.47 9.11 -3.54
C PRO A 102 -17.23 8.32 -3.07
N ALA A 103 -17.37 7.02 -2.77
CA ALA A 103 -16.22 6.18 -2.41
C ALA A 103 -15.31 5.91 -3.62
N LEU A 104 -15.88 5.69 -4.81
CA LEU A 104 -15.11 5.55 -6.05
C LEU A 104 -14.31 6.81 -6.38
N GLU A 105 -14.89 8.00 -6.16
CA GLU A 105 -14.16 9.27 -6.33
C GLU A 105 -12.94 9.36 -5.41
N LEU A 106 -13.10 9.05 -4.12
CA LEU A 106 -11.98 9.04 -3.17
C LEU A 106 -10.90 8.06 -3.57
N LEU A 107 -11.28 6.82 -3.96
CA LEU A 107 -10.32 5.82 -4.43
C LEU A 107 -9.55 6.29 -5.68
N SER A 108 -10.21 6.95 -6.62
CA SER A 108 -9.60 7.43 -7.86
C SER A 108 -8.66 8.62 -7.66
N ARG A 109 -8.90 9.44 -6.63
CA ARG A 109 -8.08 10.62 -6.32
C ARG A 109 -6.85 10.30 -5.48
N TYR A 110 -6.87 9.22 -4.72
CA TYR A 110 -5.77 8.88 -3.82
C TYR A 110 -4.51 8.46 -4.57
N TYR A 111 -3.35 8.76 -4.00
CA TYR A 111 -2.05 8.59 -4.65
C TYR A 111 -1.55 7.14 -4.71
N TRP A 112 -2.02 6.29 -3.82
CA TRP A 112 -1.67 4.87 -3.72
C TRP A 112 -0.16 4.59 -3.66
N PRO A 113 0.57 5.06 -2.64
CA PRO A 113 2.01 4.81 -2.53
C PRO A 113 2.34 3.31 -2.48
N GLY A 114 1.51 2.49 -1.85
CA GLY A 114 1.63 1.04 -1.83
C GLY A 114 0.93 0.33 -3.02
N ASN A 115 0.56 1.08 -4.06
CA ASN A 115 -0.01 0.54 -5.30
C ASN A 115 -1.20 -0.42 -5.09
N VAL A 116 -1.30 -1.46 -5.93
CA VAL A 116 -2.39 -2.47 -5.89
C VAL A 116 -2.50 -3.21 -4.55
N PRO A 117 -1.42 -3.60 -3.86
CA PRO A 117 -1.50 -4.18 -2.52
C PRO A 117 -2.20 -3.29 -1.49
N GLU A 118 -1.91 -1.99 -1.50
CA GLU A 118 -2.54 -1.03 -0.60
C GLU A 118 -4.03 -0.87 -0.92
N LEU A 119 -4.38 -0.68 -2.19
CA LEU A 119 -5.77 -0.61 -2.65
C LEU A 119 -6.57 -1.84 -2.19
N LYS A 120 -6.03 -3.04 -2.42
CA LYS A 120 -6.67 -4.29 -1.97
C LYS A 120 -6.86 -4.33 -0.46
N SER A 121 -5.82 -4.04 0.32
CA SER A 121 -5.88 -4.07 1.77
C SER A 121 -6.88 -3.07 2.34
N CYS A 122 -6.97 -1.89 1.73
CA CYS A 122 -7.93 -0.86 2.06
C CYS A 122 -9.38 -1.36 1.84
N LEU A 123 -9.67 -1.90 0.66
CA LEU A 123 -11.00 -2.38 0.30
C LEU A 123 -11.45 -3.59 1.12
N LEU A 124 -10.54 -4.54 1.38
CA LEU A 124 -10.85 -5.71 2.18
C LEU A 124 -11.19 -5.32 3.62
N ARG A 125 -10.48 -4.37 4.20
CA ARG A 125 -10.84 -3.80 5.51
C ARG A 125 -12.19 -3.12 5.48
N ALA A 126 -12.44 -2.25 4.51
CA ALA A 126 -13.75 -1.60 4.36
C ALA A 126 -14.88 -2.61 4.20
N ALA A 127 -14.68 -3.69 3.43
CA ALA A 127 -15.66 -4.75 3.25
C ALA A 127 -15.94 -5.54 4.53
N GLN A 128 -14.96 -5.71 5.41
CA GLN A 128 -15.13 -6.40 6.69
C GLN A 128 -15.90 -5.56 7.71
N TYR A 129 -15.66 -4.25 7.75
CA TYR A 129 -16.33 -3.35 8.71
C TYR A 129 -17.70 -2.87 8.24
N CYS A 130 -17.93 -2.78 6.93
CA CYS A 130 -19.21 -2.38 6.36
C CYS A 130 -20.27 -3.45 6.63
N GLN A 131 -21.32 -3.10 7.34
CA GLN A 131 -22.46 -4.01 7.60
C GLN A 131 -23.41 -4.10 6.40
N ASP A 132 -23.46 -3.05 5.58
CA ASP A 132 -24.28 -2.97 4.38
C ASP A 132 -23.66 -3.70 3.18
N GLN A 133 -24.44 -3.84 2.11
CA GLN A 133 -23.94 -4.35 0.83
C GLN A 133 -23.23 -3.27 -0.02
N VAL A 134 -23.16 -2.03 0.47
CA VAL A 134 -22.57 -0.89 -0.25
C VAL A 134 -21.53 -0.23 0.63
N ILE A 135 -20.27 -0.28 0.20
CA ILE A 135 -19.15 0.43 0.81
C ILE A 135 -19.30 1.92 0.49
N ARG A 136 -19.45 2.73 1.53
CA ARG A 136 -19.57 4.19 1.41
C ARG A 136 -18.24 4.88 1.70
N ALA A 137 -18.16 6.16 1.39
CA ALA A 137 -16.97 6.97 1.68
C ALA A 137 -16.54 6.90 3.16
N GLY A 138 -17.51 6.86 4.10
CA GLY A 138 -17.25 6.72 5.53
C GLY A 138 -16.69 5.37 5.98
N ASP A 139 -16.80 4.32 5.16
CA ASP A 139 -16.23 3.00 5.43
C ASP A 139 -14.76 2.90 5.02
N LEU A 140 -14.29 3.86 4.21
CA LEU A 140 -12.90 3.95 3.79
C LEU A 140 -12.03 4.58 4.89
N PRO A 141 -10.73 4.26 4.94
CA PRO A 141 -9.82 4.87 5.90
C PRO A 141 -9.83 6.40 5.85
N PRO A 142 -9.69 7.09 6.98
CA PRO A 142 -9.65 8.55 7.04
C PRO A 142 -8.60 9.18 6.11
N SER A 143 -7.49 8.52 5.87
CA SER A 143 -6.45 8.96 4.94
C SER A 143 -6.95 9.16 3.50
N LEU A 144 -7.97 8.40 3.07
CA LEU A 144 -8.59 8.60 1.77
C LEU A 144 -9.61 9.74 1.79
N GLN A 145 -10.29 9.93 2.92
CA GLN A 145 -11.31 10.97 3.08
C GLN A 145 -10.68 12.38 3.12
N THR A 146 -9.45 12.48 3.62
CA THR A 146 -8.67 13.73 3.66
C THR A 146 -7.87 13.98 2.38
N ALA A 147 -7.81 13.02 1.48
CA ALA A 147 -7.04 13.09 0.22
C ALA A 147 -7.55 14.12 -0.79
N GLU A 148 -8.68 14.77 -0.55
CA GLU A 148 -9.08 15.98 -1.31
C GLU A 148 -8.01 17.08 -1.27
N SER A 149 -7.16 17.06 -0.26
CA SER A 149 -6.02 17.97 -0.10
C SER A 149 -4.71 17.48 -0.74
N SER A 150 -4.54 16.18 -1.00
CA SER A 150 -3.24 15.62 -1.46
C SER A 150 -2.96 15.83 -2.94
N ALA A 151 -3.97 16.08 -3.77
CA ALA A 151 -3.78 16.33 -5.21
C ALA A 151 -3.24 17.74 -5.53
N THR A 152 -3.24 18.65 -4.54
CA THR A 152 -2.78 20.05 -4.70
C THR A 152 -1.37 20.28 -4.14
N GLU A 153 -0.69 19.25 -3.64
CA GLU A 153 0.44 19.38 -2.69
C GLU A 153 1.84 19.22 -3.27
N ALA A 154 2.03 19.44 -4.55
CA ALA A 154 3.39 19.65 -5.09
C ALA A 154 4.07 20.95 -4.58
N GLY A 155 3.48 21.65 -3.62
CA GLY A 155 3.94 22.95 -3.12
C GLY A 155 3.92 23.18 -1.62
N LEU A 156 3.58 22.18 -0.79
CA LEU A 156 3.58 22.37 0.68
C LEU A 156 5.00 22.50 1.22
N SER A 157 5.20 23.48 2.08
CA SER A 157 6.41 23.56 2.89
C SER A 157 6.48 22.39 3.88
N LEU A 158 7.70 22.01 4.28
CA LEU A 158 7.89 20.95 5.28
C LEU A 158 7.07 21.20 6.58
N GLY A 159 6.94 22.45 7.00
CA GLY A 159 6.15 22.83 8.17
C GLY A 159 4.65 22.54 8.01
N GLU A 160 4.09 22.78 6.84
CA GLU A 160 2.68 22.50 6.54
C GLU A 160 2.43 20.99 6.44
N ALA A 161 3.33 20.24 5.82
CA ALA A 161 3.26 18.79 5.73
C ALA A 161 3.31 18.14 7.13
N VAL A 162 4.22 18.59 8.01
CA VAL A 162 4.31 18.12 9.40
C VAL A 162 3.06 18.48 10.20
N THR A 163 2.57 19.70 10.06
CA THR A 163 1.34 20.16 10.73
C THR A 163 0.14 19.31 10.37
N ARG A 164 0.03 18.94 9.12
CA ARG A 164 -1.05 18.11 8.62
C ARG A 164 -0.94 16.68 9.13
N PHE A 165 0.23 16.07 9.02
CA PHE A 165 0.47 14.72 9.54
C PHE A 165 0.16 14.61 11.03
N GLU A 166 0.56 15.62 11.82
CA GLU A 166 0.24 15.71 13.25
C GLU A 166 -1.28 15.80 13.50
N LYS A 167 -1.99 16.60 12.69
CA LYS A 167 -3.45 16.73 12.78
C LYS A 167 -4.15 15.41 12.48
N GLU A 168 -3.75 14.71 11.43
CA GLU A 168 -4.29 13.41 11.04
C GLU A 168 -4.07 12.36 12.13
N MET A 169 -2.88 12.26 12.68
CA MET A 169 -2.59 11.35 13.79
C MET A 169 -3.44 11.61 15.03
N LEU A 170 -3.68 12.88 15.34
CA LEU A 170 -4.52 13.27 16.48
C LEU A 170 -5.99 12.92 16.26
N VAL A 171 -6.52 13.17 15.07
CA VAL A 171 -7.89 12.81 14.68
C VAL A 171 -8.11 11.30 14.75
N ASP A 172 -7.19 10.52 14.17
CA ASP A 172 -7.25 9.05 14.20
C ASP A 172 -7.24 8.49 15.63
N ALA A 173 -6.37 9.04 16.48
CA ALA A 173 -6.30 8.63 17.87
C ALA A 173 -7.57 8.99 18.64
N LEU A 174 -8.17 10.16 18.37
CA LEU A 174 -9.42 10.59 18.98
C LEU A 174 -10.61 9.74 18.52
N ILE A 175 -10.68 9.38 17.24
CA ILE A 175 -11.70 8.45 16.72
C ILE A 175 -11.61 7.11 17.43
N LYS A 176 -10.41 6.50 17.49
CA LYS A 176 -10.17 5.22 18.17
C LYS A 176 -10.47 5.28 19.67
N ALA A 177 -10.22 6.44 20.28
CA ALA A 177 -10.46 6.67 21.70
C ALA A 177 -11.91 7.07 22.02
N GLY A 178 -12.80 7.24 21.02
CA GLY A 178 -14.16 7.72 21.21
C GLY A 178 -14.22 9.13 21.81
N GLY A 179 -13.34 10.03 21.40
CA GLY A 179 -13.20 11.40 21.93
C GLY A 179 -12.47 11.51 23.27
N ASN A 180 -12.04 10.40 23.87
CA ASN A 180 -11.34 10.41 25.15
C ASN A 180 -9.88 10.82 24.97
N MET A 181 -9.56 12.05 25.36
CA MET A 181 -8.24 12.69 25.24
C MET A 181 -7.12 11.94 25.99
N LEU A 182 -7.43 11.36 27.15
CA LEU A 182 -6.45 10.60 27.95
C LEU A 182 -6.07 9.29 27.27
N LYS A 183 -7.06 8.59 26.70
CA LYS A 183 -6.84 7.36 25.94
C LYS A 183 -6.07 7.65 24.66
N ALA A 184 -6.47 8.68 23.90
CA ALA A 184 -5.75 9.13 22.71
C ALA A 184 -4.28 9.48 22.99
N ALA A 185 -4.00 10.15 24.11
CA ALA A 185 -2.62 10.46 24.50
C ALA A 185 -1.78 9.21 24.80
N ARG A 186 -2.36 8.19 25.43
CA ARG A 186 -1.69 6.89 25.66
C ARG A 186 -1.41 6.16 24.35
N ASP A 187 -2.38 6.11 23.47
CA ASP A 187 -2.25 5.44 22.15
C ASP A 187 -1.16 6.09 21.30
N LEU A 188 -1.02 7.41 21.39
CA LEU A 188 0.04 8.19 20.72
C LEU A 188 1.39 8.16 21.49
N LYS A 189 1.49 7.43 22.61
CA LYS A 189 2.67 7.42 23.49
C LYS A 189 3.15 8.84 23.85
N SER A 190 2.21 9.75 24.07
CA SER A 190 2.43 11.16 24.34
C SER A 190 1.77 11.58 25.67
N SER A 191 2.14 12.75 26.18
CA SER A 191 1.48 13.29 27.37
C SER A 191 0.14 13.94 27.03
N TYR A 192 -0.81 13.87 27.96
CA TYR A 192 -2.09 14.57 27.83
C TYR A 192 -1.91 16.07 27.53
N ARG A 193 -0.91 16.71 28.15
CA ARG A 193 -0.62 18.15 27.96
C ARG A 193 -0.26 18.46 26.50
N ILE A 194 0.57 17.62 25.86
CA ILE A 194 0.97 17.80 24.47
C ILE A 194 -0.22 17.58 23.53
N VAL A 195 -1.00 16.53 23.76
CA VAL A 195 -2.17 16.22 22.92
C VAL A 195 -3.21 17.33 23.05
N ASN A 196 -3.51 17.78 24.25
CA ASN A 196 -4.46 18.88 24.49
C ASN A 196 -4.01 20.20 23.84
N TYR A 197 -2.74 20.53 23.93
CA TYR A 197 -2.18 21.71 23.27
C TYR A 197 -2.35 21.62 21.74
N LYS A 198 -2.00 20.49 21.14
CA LYS A 198 -2.09 20.30 19.70
C LYS A 198 -3.54 20.24 19.19
N VAL A 199 -4.43 19.60 19.93
CA VAL A 199 -5.88 19.56 19.64
C VAL A 199 -6.45 20.98 19.58
N LYS A 200 -6.11 21.84 20.58
CA LYS A 200 -6.51 23.25 20.59
C LYS A 200 -5.85 24.03 19.45
N LYS A 201 -4.56 23.84 19.21
CA LYS A 201 -3.81 24.51 18.14
C LYS A 201 -4.42 24.25 16.76
N TYR A 202 -4.89 23.01 16.52
CA TYR A 202 -5.43 22.61 15.23
C TYR A 202 -6.96 22.72 15.12
N GLY A 203 -7.62 23.27 16.15
CA GLY A 203 -9.07 23.47 16.14
C GLY A 203 -9.89 22.18 16.06
N ILE A 204 -9.35 21.08 16.63
CA ILE A 204 -10.02 19.79 16.65
C ILE A 204 -10.99 19.79 17.85
N ASP A 205 -12.27 19.45 17.62
CA ASP A 205 -13.25 19.25 18.69
C ASP A 205 -13.35 17.76 19.07
N PRO A 206 -12.83 17.34 20.24
CA PRO A 206 -12.88 15.93 20.66
C PRO A 206 -14.31 15.39 20.83
N HIS A 207 -15.30 16.26 21.10
CA HIS A 207 -16.69 15.85 21.31
C HIS A 207 -17.37 15.34 20.03
N GLN A 208 -16.87 15.71 18.85
CA GLN A 208 -17.38 15.19 17.57
C GLN A 208 -17.14 13.68 17.42
N PHE A 209 -16.19 13.12 18.17
CA PHE A 209 -15.82 11.70 18.10
C PHE A 209 -16.43 10.86 19.24
N THR A 210 -17.24 11.45 20.11
CA THR A 210 -17.94 10.70 21.16
C THR A 210 -19.09 9.91 20.54
N PHE A 211 -19.05 8.57 20.65
CA PHE A 211 -20.17 7.71 20.29
C PHE A 211 -21.36 8.09 21.18
N ARG A 212 -22.36 8.74 20.63
CA ARG A 212 -23.64 8.93 21.27
C ARG A 212 -24.34 7.57 21.30
N ASN A 213 -24.22 6.84 22.42
CA ASN A 213 -25.13 5.75 22.73
C ASN A 213 -26.55 6.39 22.82
N LYS A 214 -27.33 6.23 21.75
CA LYS A 214 -28.79 6.34 21.86
C LYS A 214 -29.24 5.03 22.45
N GLY A 215 -29.59 5.06 23.76
CA GLY A 215 -30.38 4.05 24.41
C GLY A 215 -31.75 3.88 23.76
#